data_13dfea86e30a69d89044129821be32b9
#
_entry.id   13dfea86e30a69d89044129821be32b9
#
_cell.length_a   1.000
_cell.length_b   1.000
_cell.length_c   1.000
_cell.angle_alpha   90.00
_cell.angle_beta   90.00
_cell.angle_gamma   90.00
#
_symmetry.space_group_name_H-M   'P 1'
#
loop_
_entity.id
_entity.type
_entity.pdbx_description
1 polymer ?
#
loop_
_entity_poly.entity_id
_entity_poly.type
_entity_poly.pdbx_seq_one_letter_code
_entity_poly.pdbx_strand_id
1 'polypeptide(L)'
;DPDLNITLIEPSDHHCYQPAWTLVGGGAYDLEKTRRPLADVLPNGVTWIQAAVSEVLPDEQTLVLDSGQRVSWQTLIVCPGLRLAWESIEGLQDTLGQHGVTSNYSYEHAAYTWQLVQQLKGGKAIFTQPAMPIKCAGAPQKAMYLSCDHWLRQGHLKHIEVEFNLAGAALFGVATFVPPLMKYVEKYDARLAFNSNLVKVDGPARKAWFAVKDTEGNTTVEEKSFDLLHVVPPQVAPDFIRQSPLADAAGWCEVHPNTLQHLHYPHIF
;
A
#
# COMPACT_ATOMS: atom_id res chain seq x y z
N ASP A 1 20.67 -17.79 20.10
CA ASP A 1 22.13 -17.94 20.26
C ASP A 1 22.60 -16.78 21.14
N PRO A 2 23.23 -17.06 22.31
CA PRO A 2 23.68 -16.02 23.25
C PRO A 2 24.85 -15.16 22.67
N ASP A 3 25.50 -15.61 21.61
CA ASP A 3 26.63 -14.93 20.97
C ASP A 3 26.18 -13.96 19.85
N LEU A 4 24.88 -13.95 19.52
CA LEU A 4 24.34 -13.01 18.53
C LEU A 4 24.02 -11.65 19.16
N ASN A 5 24.66 -10.61 18.64
CA ASN A 5 24.31 -9.23 18.93
C ASN A 5 23.39 -8.69 17.85
N ILE A 6 22.10 -8.57 18.14
CA ILE A 6 21.10 -8.12 17.20
C ILE A 6 20.76 -6.65 17.45
N THR A 7 20.93 -5.83 16.43
CA THR A 7 20.54 -4.43 16.47
C THR A 7 19.45 -4.15 15.45
N LEU A 8 18.34 -3.58 15.90
CA LEU A 8 17.27 -3.04 15.05
C LEU A 8 17.48 -1.54 14.90
N ILE A 9 17.48 -1.04 13.67
CA ILE A 9 17.44 0.39 13.35
C ILE A 9 16.05 0.69 12.80
N GLU A 10 15.26 1.48 13.54
CA GLU A 10 13.89 1.83 13.21
C GLU A 10 13.57 3.23 13.76
N PRO A 11 13.23 4.21 12.92
CA PRO A 11 12.95 5.57 13.36
C PRO A 11 11.62 5.71 14.12
N SER A 12 10.64 4.85 13.84
CA SER A 12 9.33 4.93 14.47
C SER A 12 9.36 4.38 15.90
N ASP A 13 8.72 5.10 16.81
CA ASP A 13 8.49 4.65 18.19
C ASP A 13 7.28 3.68 18.31
N HIS A 14 6.59 3.46 17.20
CA HIS A 14 5.40 2.61 17.14
C HIS A 14 5.49 1.56 16.04
N HIS A 15 4.96 0.38 16.34
CA HIS A 15 4.68 -0.67 15.39
C HIS A 15 3.20 -0.65 15.01
N CYS A 16 2.91 -0.63 13.70
CA CYS A 16 1.56 -0.71 13.15
C CYS A 16 1.33 -2.05 12.44
N TYR A 17 0.27 -2.76 12.82
CA TYR A 17 -0.17 -3.96 12.12
C TYR A 17 -1.03 -3.58 10.91
N GLN A 18 -0.41 -3.18 9.83
CA GLN A 18 -1.05 -2.70 8.60
C GLN A 18 -2.13 -3.63 8.01
N PRO A 19 -2.00 -5.00 8.04
CA PRO A 19 -3.05 -5.87 7.47
C PRO A 19 -4.44 -5.64 8.05
N ALA A 20 -4.54 -5.17 9.30
CA ALA A 20 -5.81 -4.88 9.94
C ALA A 20 -6.46 -3.57 9.47
N TRP A 21 -5.74 -2.67 8.82
CA TRP A 21 -6.32 -1.41 8.35
C TRP A 21 -7.42 -1.61 7.30
N THR A 22 -7.34 -2.67 6.51
CA THR A 22 -8.45 -3.06 5.61
C THR A 22 -9.71 -3.41 6.41
N LEU A 23 -9.57 -4.07 7.56
CA LEU A 23 -10.71 -4.38 8.44
C LEU A 23 -11.21 -3.12 9.16
N VAL A 24 -10.32 -2.18 9.49
CA VAL A 24 -10.72 -0.86 10.05
C VAL A 24 -11.59 -0.12 9.03
N GLY A 25 -11.13 0.01 7.78
CA GLY A 25 -11.90 0.63 6.70
C GLY A 25 -13.18 -0.09 6.34
N GLY A 26 -13.32 -1.38 6.71
CA GLY A 26 -14.54 -2.18 6.62
C GLY A 26 -15.40 -2.18 7.89
N GLY A 27 -15.01 -1.44 8.95
CA GLY A 27 -15.74 -1.37 10.22
C GLY A 27 -15.70 -2.64 11.07
N ALA A 28 -14.75 -3.55 10.81
CA ALA A 28 -14.64 -4.84 11.48
C ALA A 28 -13.50 -4.90 12.52
N TYR A 29 -12.70 -3.85 12.63
CA TYR A 29 -11.60 -3.78 13.58
C TYR A 29 -11.37 -2.35 14.09
N ASP A 30 -10.84 -2.23 15.30
CA ASP A 30 -10.54 -0.95 15.94
C ASP A 30 -9.15 -0.48 15.51
N LEU A 31 -9.05 0.78 15.05
CA LEU A 31 -7.79 1.39 14.58
C LEU A 31 -6.72 1.39 15.68
N GLU A 32 -7.08 1.79 16.90
CA GLU A 32 -6.12 1.90 18.01
C GLU A 32 -5.46 0.57 18.36
N LYS A 33 -6.17 -0.55 18.17
CA LYS A 33 -5.63 -1.89 18.41
C LYS A 33 -4.60 -2.33 17.37
N THR A 34 -4.47 -1.60 16.26
CA THR A 34 -3.49 -1.90 15.20
C THR A 34 -2.12 -1.27 15.48
N ARG A 35 -2.00 -0.41 16.49
CA ARG A 35 -0.78 0.32 16.84
C ARG A 35 -0.33 -0.02 18.26
N ARG A 36 0.98 -0.23 18.45
CA ARG A 36 1.61 -0.48 19.75
C ARG A 36 2.94 0.28 19.83
N PRO A 37 3.41 0.65 21.04
CA PRO A 37 4.78 1.08 21.21
C PRO A 37 5.75 0.02 20.67
N LEU A 38 6.76 0.44 19.90
CA LEU A 38 7.74 -0.50 19.34
C LEU A 38 8.46 -1.28 20.43
N ALA A 39 8.79 -0.62 21.53
CA ALA A 39 9.44 -1.25 22.70
C ALA A 39 8.68 -2.47 23.26
N ASP A 40 7.33 -2.46 23.18
CA ASP A 40 6.49 -3.54 23.68
C ASP A 40 6.48 -4.79 22.79
N VAL A 41 6.96 -4.67 21.55
CA VAL A 41 6.96 -5.77 20.56
C VAL A 41 8.36 -6.26 20.23
N LEU A 42 9.40 -5.60 20.73
CA LEU A 42 10.77 -6.03 20.53
C LEU A 42 11.09 -7.29 21.36
N PRO A 43 11.74 -8.29 20.74
CA PRO A 43 12.24 -9.44 21.51
C PRO A 43 13.31 -9.02 22.52
N ASN A 44 13.39 -9.77 23.63
CA ASN A 44 14.45 -9.60 24.61
C ASN A 44 15.83 -9.79 23.98
N GLY A 45 16.78 -8.94 24.31
CA GLY A 45 18.16 -9.02 23.82
C GLY A 45 18.40 -8.30 22.48
N VAL A 46 17.38 -7.66 21.89
CA VAL A 46 17.54 -6.78 20.72
C VAL A 46 17.87 -5.37 21.18
N THR A 47 18.94 -4.80 20.65
CA THR A 47 19.27 -3.38 20.82
C THR A 47 18.51 -2.56 19.79
N TRP A 48 17.73 -1.57 20.21
CA TRP A 48 17.05 -0.66 19.32
C TRP A 48 17.76 0.69 19.21
N ILE A 49 18.10 1.07 17.97
CA ILE A 49 18.58 2.41 17.63
C ILE A 49 17.40 3.13 16.96
N GLN A 50 16.85 4.12 17.65
CA GLN A 50 15.77 4.94 17.10
C GLN A 50 16.33 6.00 16.16
N ALA A 51 16.55 5.63 14.91
CA ALA A 51 17.09 6.46 13.86
C ALA A 51 16.73 5.92 12.49
N ALA A 52 16.79 6.76 11.46
CA ALA A 52 16.64 6.33 10.07
C ALA A 52 18.01 6.04 9.44
N VAL A 53 18.05 5.02 8.57
CA VAL A 53 19.22 4.79 7.70
C VAL A 53 19.15 5.78 6.54
N SER A 54 20.23 6.55 6.33
CA SER A 54 20.38 7.47 5.21
C SER A 54 21.21 6.89 4.07
N GLU A 55 22.17 6.00 4.37
CA GLU A 55 23.08 5.43 3.37
C GLU A 55 23.53 4.03 3.76
N VAL A 56 23.71 3.17 2.75
CA VAL A 56 24.30 1.83 2.90
C VAL A 56 25.62 1.79 2.16
N LEU A 57 26.70 1.46 2.87
CA LEU A 57 28.06 1.30 2.36
C LEU A 57 28.44 -0.18 2.43
N PRO A 58 28.04 -1.01 1.46
CA PRO A 58 28.17 -2.46 1.58
C PRO A 58 29.62 -2.96 1.57
N ASP A 59 30.51 -2.30 0.83
CA ASP A 59 31.93 -2.65 0.79
C ASP A 59 32.66 -2.36 2.11
N GLU A 60 32.14 -1.39 2.89
CA GLU A 60 32.64 -1.05 4.22
C GLU A 60 31.89 -1.77 5.34
N GLN A 61 30.89 -2.58 5.00
CA GLN A 61 29.95 -3.21 5.95
C GLN A 61 29.43 -2.19 6.99
N THR A 62 28.99 -1.03 6.51
CA THR A 62 28.61 0.10 7.34
C THR A 62 27.30 0.72 6.86
N LEU A 63 26.44 1.08 7.82
CA LEU A 63 25.27 1.95 7.61
C LEU A 63 25.60 3.35 8.13
N VAL A 64 25.10 4.37 7.44
CA VAL A 64 25.10 5.75 7.92
C VAL A 64 23.67 6.11 8.32
N LEU A 65 23.49 6.63 9.52
CA LEU A 65 22.21 7.09 10.02
C LEU A 65 21.97 8.56 9.65
N ASP A 66 20.74 9.01 9.77
CA ASP A 66 20.32 10.41 9.55
C ASP A 66 21.05 11.41 10.47
N SER A 67 21.52 10.96 11.63
CA SER A 67 22.40 11.71 12.54
C SER A 67 23.86 11.83 12.09
N GLY A 68 24.25 11.11 11.04
CA GLY A 68 25.66 10.93 10.62
C GLY A 68 26.40 9.84 11.40
N GLN A 69 25.79 9.20 12.38
CA GLN A 69 26.40 8.06 13.09
C GLN A 69 26.61 6.90 12.12
N ARG A 70 27.76 6.23 12.26
CA ARG A 70 28.10 5.03 11.48
C ARG A 70 27.90 3.78 12.34
N VAL A 71 27.24 2.77 11.77
CA VAL A 71 26.99 1.48 12.43
C VAL A 71 27.56 0.36 11.56
N SER A 72 28.56 -0.36 12.06
CA SER A 72 29.15 -1.52 11.36
C SER A 72 28.33 -2.79 11.64
N TRP A 73 28.38 -3.72 10.71
CA TRP A 73 27.65 -4.98 10.79
C TRP A 73 28.48 -6.15 10.20
N GLN A 74 28.19 -7.38 10.61
CA GLN A 74 28.72 -8.60 10.03
C GLN A 74 27.71 -9.22 9.05
N THR A 75 26.44 -9.17 9.40
CA THR A 75 25.31 -9.58 8.56
C THR A 75 24.25 -8.50 8.63
N LEU A 76 23.72 -8.11 7.47
CA LEU A 76 22.67 -7.10 7.36
C LEU A 76 21.39 -7.75 6.81
N ILE A 77 20.27 -7.55 7.52
CA ILE A 77 18.93 -7.92 7.05
C ILE A 77 18.20 -6.62 6.67
N VAL A 78 17.83 -6.49 5.40
CA VAL A 78 17.24 -5.28 4.82
C VAL A 78 15.73 -5.44 4.72
N CYS A 79 15.00 -4.94 5.70
CA CYS A 79 13.54 -5.00 5.76
C CYS A 79 12.89 -3.63 6.00
N PRO A 80 13.23 -2.57 5.22
CA PRO A 80 12.76 -1.21 5.51
C PRO A 80 11.30 -0.96 5.09
N GLY A 81 10.62 -1.97 4.56
CA GLY A 81 9.30 -1.80 3.98
C GLY A 81 9.33 -1.08 2.64
N LEU A 82 8.28 -0.31 2.37
CA LEU A 82 8.11 0.44 1.13
C LEU A 82 7.58 1.85 1.42
N ARG A 83 7.77 2.73 0.45
CA ARG A 83 7.20 4.07 0.45
C ARG A 83 5.97 4.11 -0.47
N LEU A 84 4.91 4.74 0.02
CA LEU A 84 3.70 5.02 -0.76
C LEU A 84 3.92 6.31 -1.54
N ALA A 85 3.93 6.24 -2.87
CA ALA A 85 4.21 7.37 -3.75
C ALA A 85 2.92 8.18 -4.02
N TRP A 86 2.38 8.82 -2.97
CA TRP A 86 1.17 9.65 -3.07
C TRP A 86 1.32 10.79 -4.08
N GLU A 87 2.52 11.35 -4.17
CA GLU A 87 2.91 12.43 -5.07
C GLU A 87 2.87 12.06 -6.55
N SER A 88 2.87 10.76 -6.86
CA SER A 88 2.80 10.27 -8.24
C SER A 88 1.41 10.41 -8.88
N ILE A 89 0.40 10.72 -8.07
CA ILE A 89 -0.97 11.00 -8.53
C ILE A 89 -1.24 12.48 -8.31
N GLU A 90 -1.40 13.23 -9.39
CA GLU A 90 -1.60 14.68 -9.35
C GLU A 90 -2.80 15.06 -8.45
N GLY A 91 -2.61 16.00 -7.53
CA GLY A 91 -3.63 16.53 -6.63
C GLY A 91 -4.06 15.58 -5.50
N LEU A 92 -3.52 14.35 -5.41
CA LEU A 92 -3.94 13.40 -4.39
C LEU A 92 -3.54 13.84 -2.98
N GLN A 93 -2.31 14.31 -2.79
CA GLN A 93 -1.82 14.70 -1.45
C GLN A 93 -2.64 15.81 -0.82
N ASP A 94 -3.16 16.74 -1.62
CA ASP A 94 -3.93 17.90 -1.16
C ASP A 94 -5.35 17.54 -0.75
N THR A 95 -5.83 16.35 -1.09
CA THR A 95 -7.22 15.93 -0.91
C THR A 95 -7.40 14.62 -0.14
N LEU A 96 -6.33 13.88 0.11
CA LEU A 96 -6.40 12.61 0.84
C LEU A 96 -6.87 12.84 2.29
N GLY A 97 -7.89 12.08 2.72
CA GLY A 97 -8.54 12.25 4.03
C GLY A 97 -9.68 13.26 4.04
N GLN A 98 -10.06 13.83 2.90
CA GLN A 98 -11.17 14.78 2.77
C GLN A 98 -11.88 14.65 1.41
N HIS A 99 -12.98 15.34 1.22
CA HIS A 99 -13.77 15.38 -0.04
C HIS A 99 -14.17 14.00 -0.60
N GLY A 100 -14.25 12.96 0.25
CA GLY A 100 -14.58 11.61 -0.19
C GLY A 100 -13.38 10.79 -0.67
N VAL A 101 -12.14 11.30 -0.59
CA VAL A 101 -10.90 10.62 -0.99
C VAL A 101 -10.22 9.99 0.22
N THR A 102 -9.98 8.67 0.17
CA THR A 102 -9.47 7.90 1.30
C THR A 102 -8.55 6.76 0.89
N SER A 103 -7.92 6.12 1.86
CA SER A 103 -7.08 4.93 1.65
C SER A 103 -6.98 4.07 2.92
N ASN A 104 -7.03 2.75 2.74
CA ASN A 104 -6.68 1.79 3.78
C ASN A 104 -5.17 1.48 3.84
N TYR A 105 -4.36 2.17 3.07
CA TYR A 105 -2.90 2.03 3.08
C TYR A 105 -2.20 3.02 4.02
N SER A 106 -2.97 3.85 4.73
CA SER A 106 -2.49 4.79 5.74
C SER A 106 -3.27 4.62 7.04
N TYR A 107 -2.55 4.63 8.18
CA TYR A 107 -3.13 4.61 9.50
C TYR A 107 -4.11 5.78 9.70
N GLU A 108 -3.71 6.97 9.26
CA GLU A 108 -4.45 8.22 9.43
C GLU A 108 -5.79 8.22 8.67
N HIS A 109 -5.88 7.45 7.56
CA HIS A 109 -7.04 7.52 6.66
C HIS A 109 -7.95 6.28 6.70
N ALA A 110 -7.50 5.17 7.30
CA ALA A 110 -8.29 3.93 7.33
C ALA A 110 -9.64 4.10 8.05
N ALA A 111 -9.67 4.85 9.16
CA ALA A 111 -10.92 5.15 9.86
C ALA A 111 -11.86 6.05 9.04
N TYR A 112 -11.31 6.99 8.26
CA TYR A 112 -12.10 7.83 7.37
C TYR A 112 -12.76 7.01 6.25
N THR A 113 -12.11 5.95 5.75
CA THR A 113 -12.76 5.01 4.83
C THR A 113 -14.08 4.49 5.40
N TRP A 114 -14.05 4.02 6.66
CA TRP A 114 -15.26 3.51 7.30
C TRP A 114 -16.34 4.58 7.48
N GLN A 115 -15.97 5.80 7.83
CA GLN A 115 -16.92 6.92 7.93
C GLN A 115 -17.61 7.17 6.58
N LEU A 116 -16.86 7.20 5.49
CA LEU A 116 -17.42 7.38 4.14
C LEU A 116 -18.34 6.23 3.75
N VAL A 117 -17.96 4.99 4.04
CA VAL A 117 -18.78 3.81 3.77
C VAL A 117 -20.12 3.87 4.50
N GLN A 118 -20.12 4.28 5.78
CA GLN A 118 -21.35 4.43 6.56
C GLN A 118 -22.26 5.57 6.05
N GLN A 119 -21.67 6.65 5.55
CA GLN A 119 -22.40 7.83 5.10
C GLN A 119 -22.98 7.67 3.69
N LEU A 120 -22.35 6.88 2.83
CA LEU A 120 -22.77 6.72 1.44
C LEU A 120 -24.04 5.84 1.34
N LYS A 121 -25.12 6.44 0.87
CA LYS A 121 -26.43 5.78 0.69
C LYS A 121 -26.86 5.69 -0.78
N GLY A 122 -26.12 6.33 -1.66
CA GLY A 122 -26.31 6.37 -3.10
C GLY A 122 -25.21 7.18 -3.75
N GLY A 123 -25.06 7.09 -5.07
CA GLY A 123 -23.99 7.76 -5.82
C GLY A 123 -22.93 6.80 -6.32
N LYS A 124 -21.68 7.25 -6.46
CA LYS A 124 -20.61 6.50 -7.09
C LYS A 124 -19.42 6.25 -6.16
N ALA A 125 -19.09 4.97 -5.96
CA ALA A 125 -17.92 4.53 -5.20
C ALA A 125 -16.88 3.94 -6.15
N ILE A 126 -15.70 4.54 -6.18
CA ILE A 126 -14.56 4.10 -7.00
C ILE A 126 -13.46 3.56 -6.09
N PHE A 127 -12.99 2.35 -6.41
CA PHE A 127 -11.82 1.72 -5.79
C PHE A 127 -10.71 1.60 -6.83
N THR A 128 -9.44 1.71 -6.41
CA THR A 128 -8.32 1.70 -7.34
C THR A 128 -7.25 0.70 -6.92
N GLN A 129 -6.56 0.14 -7.92
CA GLN A 129 -5.36 -0.67 -7.73
C GLN A 129 -4.29 -0.22 -8.73
N PRO A 130 -3.08 0.19 -8.27
CA PRO A 130 -2.00 0.62 -9.15
C PRO A 130 -1.36 -0.57 -9.87
N ALA A 131 -0.41 -0.27 -10.76
CA ALA A 131 0.44 -1.29 -11.38
C ALA A 131 1.30 -2.02 -10.31
N MET A 132 1.70 -3.25 -10.65
CA MET A 132 2.66 -3.99 -9.83
C MET A 132 4.06 -3.33 -9.84
N PRO A 133 4.83 -3.45 -8.75
CA PRO A 133 4.56 -4.23 -7.55
C PRO A 133 3.64 -3.51 -6.55
N ILE A 134 2.87 -4.29 -5.80
CA ILE A 134 1.97 -3.80 -4.76
C ILE A 134 2.05 -4.70 -3.52
N LYS A 135 2.20 -4.12 -2.35
CA LYS A 135 2.02 -4.85 -1.09
C LYS A 135 0.54 -5.23 -0.95
N CYS A 136 0.28 -6.54 -0.86
CA CYS A 136 -1.06 -7.10 -0.70
C CYS A 136 -2.03 -6.72 -1.82
N ALA A 137 -1.84 -7.26 -3.04
CA ALA A 137 -2.75 -7.07 -4.18
C ALA A 137 -4.23 -7.44 -3.91
N GLY A 138 -4.52 -8.17 -2.83
CA GLY A 138 -5.88 -8.44 -2.37
C GLY A 138 -6.49 -7.34 -1.49
N ALA A 139 -5.71 -6.41 -0.94
CA ALA A 139 -6.25 -5.39 -0.03
C ALA A 139 -7.18 -4.37 -0.71
N PRO A 140 -6.90 -3.88 -1.93
CA PRO A 140 -7.83 -3.00 -2.65
C PRO A 140 -9.21 -3.66 -2.87
N GLN A 141 -9.20 -4.92 -3.29
CA GLN A 141 -10.42 -5.71 -3.48
C GLN A 141 -11.20 -5.91 -2.17
N LYS A 142 -10.49 -6.20 -1.07
CA LYS A 142 -11.13 -6.35 0.25
C LYS A 142 -11.80 -5.06 0.71
N ALA A 143 -11.21 -3.91 0.43
CA ALA A 143 -11.84 -2.62 0.71
C ALA A 143 -13.18 -2.49 -0.02
N MET A 144 -13.22 -2.83 -1.31
CA MET A 144 -14.45 -2.85 -2.10
C MET A 144 -15.47 -3.86 -1.55
N TYR A 145 -15.07 -5.12 -1.34
CA TYR A 145 -16.00 -6.17 -0.90
C TYR A 145 -16.60 -5.88 0.48
N LEU A 146 -15.82 -5.40 1.44
CA LEU A 146 -16.30 -5.05 2.77
C LEU A 146 -17.29 -3.88 2.71
N SER A 147 -17.00 -2.88 1.89
CA SER A 147 -17.91 -1.75 1.64
C SER A 147 -19.22 -2.20 1.01
N CYS A 148 -19.15 -3.01 -0.05
CA CYS A 148 -20.31 -3.56 -0.73
C CYS A 148 -21.19 -4.44 0.19
N ASP A 149 -20.56 -5.27 1.04
CA ASP A 149 -21.27 -6.11 1.99
C ASP A 149 -22.03 -5.28 3.04
N HIS A 150 -21.40 -4.19 3.51
CA HIS A 150 -22.07 -3.23 4.39
C HIS A 150 -23.28 -2.59 3.69
N TRP A 151 -23.11 -2.04 2.50
CA TRP A 151 -24.19 -1.40 1.75
C TRP A 151 -25.30 -2.38 1.39
N LEU A 152 -24.96 -3.63 1.06
CA LEU A 152 -25.95 -4.68 0.81
C LEU A 152 -26.80 -4.96 2.06
N ARG A 153 -26.14 -5.15 3.23
CA ARG A 153 -26.84 -5.39 4.50
C ARG A 153 -27.72 -4.22 4.94
N GLN A 154 -27.33 -2.99 4.60
CA GLN A 154 -28.11 -1.78 4.88
C GLN A 154 -29.18 -1.46 3.81
N GLY A 155 -29.25 -2.24 2.72
CA GLY A 155 -30.21 -2.00 1.63
C GLY A 155 -29.86 -0.83 0.72
N HIS A 156 -28.62 -0.30 0.82
CA HIS A 156 -28.17 0.87 0.04
C HIS A 156 -27.47 0.51 -1.26
N LEU A 157 -26.92 -0.71 -1.39
CA LEU A 157 -26.08 -1.11 -2.52
C LEU A 157 -26.74 -0.86 -3.89
N LYS A 158 -28.05 -1.09 -4.00
CA LYS A 158 -28.82 -0.86 -5.24
C LYS A 158 -28.88 0.59 -5.70
N HIS A 159 -28.43 1.54 -4.88
CA HIS A 159 -28.37 2.97 -5.18
C HIS A 159 -26.93 3.47 -5.36
N ILE A 160 -25.94 2.57 -5.26
CA ILE A 160 -24.51 2.90 -5.34
C ILE A 160 -23.92 2.21 -6.56
N GLU A 161 -23.40 3.01 -7.50
CA GLU A 161 -22.59 2.49 -8.60
C GLU A 161 -21.19 2.18 -8.04
N VAL A 162 -20.78 0.92 -8.08
CA VAL A 162 -19.47 0.47 -7.60
C VAL A 162 -18.56 0.18 -8.78
N GLU A 163 -17.39 0.82 -8.80
CA GLU A 163 -16.40 0.60 -9.85
C GLU A 163 -15.03 0.30 -9.25
N PHE A 164 -14.34 -0.71 -9.77
CA PHE A 164 -12.97 -1.05 -9.42
C PHE A 164 -12.05 -0.88 -10.62
N ASN A 165 -11.17 0.12 -10.56
CA ASN A 165 -10.20 0.45 -11.58
C ASN A 165 -8.86 -0.22 -11.25
N LEU A 166 -8.37 -1.06 -12.15
CA LEU A 166 -7.12 -1.79 -12.05
C LEU A 166 -6.17 -1.34 -13.16
N ALA A 167 -4.96 -0.92 -12.80
CA ALA A 167 -3.92 -0.60 -13.78
C ALA A 167 -3.45 -1.84 -14.57
N GLY A 168 -3.67 -3.05 -14.05
CA GLY A 168 -3.39 -4.32 -14.71
C GLY A 168 -4.58 -4.88 -15.49
N ALA A 169 -4.32 -5.95 -16.26
CA ALA A 169 -5.30 -6.61 -17.12
C ALA A 169 -6.06 -7.77 -16.43
N ALA A 170 -5.82 -8.03 -15.15
CA ALA A 170 -6.44 -9.14 -14.42
C ALA A 170 -6.87 -8.72 -13.02
N LEU A 171 -7.95 -9.32 -12.53
CA LEU A 171 -8.47 -9.07 -11.18
C LEU A 171 -7.50 -9.48 -10.07
N PHE A 172 -6.75 -10.56 -10.29
CA PHE A 172 -5.76 -11.05 -9.34
C PHE A 172 -4.65 -11.83 -10.05
N GLY A 173 -3.41 -11.76 -9.52
CA GLY A 173 -2.24 -12.40 -10.15
C GLY A 173 -2.21 -13.92 -10.06
N VAL A 174 -3.00 -14.54 -9.17
CA VAL A 174 -3.11 -16.00 -9.04
C VAL A 174 -4.42 -16.45 -9.67
N ALA A 175 -4.34 -17.01 -10.88
CA ALA A 175 -5.50 -17.33 -11.71
C ALA A 175 -6.54 -18.23 -11.03
N THR A 176 -6.11 -19.18 -10.19
CA THR A 176 -6.98 -20.09 -9.45
C THR A 176 -7.96 -19.37 -8.51
N PHE A 177 -7.60 -18.18 -8.01
CA PHE A 177 -8.49 -17.40 -7.14
C PHE A 177 -9.43 -16.47 -7.89
N VAL A 178 -9.23 -16.25 -9.20
CA VAL A 178 -10.08 -15.34 -9.98
C VAL A 178 -11.54 -15.79 -10.03
N PRO A 179 -11.89 -17.07 -10.32
CA PRO A 179 -13.29 -17.49 -10.37
C PRO A 179 -14.06 -17.29 -9.06
N PRO A 180 -13.55 -17.66 -7.86
CA PRO A 180 -14.24 -17.35 -6.62
C PRO A 180 -14.35 -15.84 -6.33
N LEU A 181 -13.37 -15.02 -6.71
CA LEU A 181 -13.42 -13.56 -6.56
C LEU A 181 -14.50 -12.94 -7.46
N MET A 182 -14.62 -13.43 -8.70
CA MET A 182 -15.66 -12.97 -9.64
C MET A 182 -17.08 -13.18 -9.11
N LYS A 183 -17.33 -14.24 -8.33
CA LYS A 183 -18.66 -14.45 -7.69
C LYS A 183 -19.02 -13.29 -6.76
N TYR A 184 -18.05 -12.66 -6.10
CA TYR A 184 -18.31 -11.49 -5.26
C TYR A 184 -18.49 -10.22 -6.09
N VAL A 185 -17.72 -10.06 -7.19
CA VAL A 185 -17.94 -8.98 -8.16
C VAL A 185 -19.36 -9.00 -8.69
N GLU A 186 -19.81 -10.17 -9.13
CA GLU A 186 -21.20 -10.41 -9.61
C GLU A 186 -22.24 -10.19 -8.51
N LYS A 187 -21.99 -10.75 -7.30
CA LYS A 187 -22.89 -10.59 -6.13
C LYS A 187 -23.16 -9.13 -5.80
N TYR A 188 -22.15 -8.28 -5.95
CA TYR A 188 -22.25 -6.86 -5.60
C TYR A 188 -22.52 -5.96 -6.79
N ASP A 189 -22.68 -6.52 -8.00
CA ASP A 189 -22.86 -5.78 -9.25
C ASP A 189 -21.76 -4.72 -9.45
N ALA A 190 -20.50 -5.08 -9.09
CA ALA A 190 -19.36 -4.19 -9.19
C ALA A 190 -18.77 -4.22 -10.61
N ARG A 191 -18.56 -3.05 -11.20
CA ARG A 191 -17.93 -2.90 -12.51
C ARG A 191 -16.41 -2.98 -12.37
N LEU A 192 -15.75 -3.82 -13.18
CA LEU A 192 -14.31 -3.87 -13.31
C LEU A 192 -13.84 -3.05 -14.51
N ALA A 193 -12.87 -2.15 -14.31
CA ALA A 193 -12.20 -1.39 -15.35
C ALA A 193 -10.71 -1.77 -15.36
N PHE A 194 -10.34 -2.67 -16.27
CA PHE A 194 -8.95 -3.11 -16.45
C PHE A 194 -8.14 -2.11 -17.26
N ASN A 195 -6.82 -2.17 -17.14
CA ASN A 195 -5.86 -1.26 -17.80
C ASN A 195 -6.19 0.22 -17.53
N SER A 196 -6.78 0.50 -16.38
CA SER A 196 -7.30 1.80 -15.97
C SER A 196 -6.53 2.28 -14.72
N ASN A 197 -5.55 3.16 -14.93
CA ASN A 197 -4.66 3.66 -13.89
C ASN A 197 -5.04 5.07 -13.44
N LEU A 198 -5.26 5.28 -12.14
CA LEU A 198 -5.51 6.61 -11.58
C LEU A 198 -4.27 7.49 -11.73
N VAL A 199 -4.42 8.68 -12.34
CA VAL A 199 -3.31 9.61 -12.58
C VAL A 199 -3.52 10.99 -11.96
N LYS A 200 -4.77 11.38 -11.66
CA LYS A 200 -5.10 12.69 -11.10
C LYS A 200 -6.39 12.64 -10.28
N VAL A 201 -6.44 13.46 -9.23
CA VAL A 201 -7.62 13.66 -8.38
C VAL A 201 -7.84 15.16 -8.15
N ASP A 202 -9.09 15.61 -8.25
CA ASP A 202 -9.57 16.88 -7.77
C ASP A 202 -10.67 16.59 -6.73
N GLY A 203 -10.31 16.63 -5.46
CA GLY A 203 -11.22 16.30 -4.36
C GLY A 203 -12.37 17.30 -4.22
N PRO A 204 -12.12 18.61 -4.19
CA PRO A 204 -13.18 19.62 -4.16
C PRO A 204 -14.21 19.46 -5.28
N ALA A 205 -13.77 19.16 -6.52
CA ALA A 205 -14.66 18.90 -7.65
C ALA A 205 -15.21 17.47 -7.66
N ARG A 206 -14.72 16.55 -6.79
CA ARG A 206 -15.04 15.11 -6.78
C ARG A 206 -14.84 14.45 -8.13
N LYS A 207 -13.69 14.72 -8.75
CA LYS A 207 -13.28 14.19 -10.06
C LYS A 207 -11.97 13.44 -9.97
N ALA A 208 -11.87 12.36 -10.72
CA ALA A 208 -10.67 11.56 -10.87
C ALA A 208 -10.42 11.25 -12.34
N TRP A 209 -9.15 11.23 -12.76
CA TRP A 209 -8.74 10.94 -14.13
C TRP A 209 -7.95 9.66 -14.19
N PHE A 210 -8.31 8.82 -15.14
CA PHE A 210 -7.73 7.51 -15.33
C PHE A 210 -7.08 7.43 -16.72
N ALA A 211 -5.79 7.07 -16.75
CA ALA A 211 -5.12 6.67 -17.98
C ALA A 211 -5.57 5.25 -18.33
N VAL A 212 -6.36 5.12 -19.39
CA VAL A 212 -6.93 3.86 -19.87
C VAL A 212 -6.19 3.42 -21.13
N LYS A 213 -5.65 2.20 -21.08
CA LYS A 213 -4.92 1.61 -22.20
C LYS A 213 -5.81 0.63 -22.95
N ASP A 214 -5.96 0.85 -24.26
CA ASP A 214 -6.73 -0.04 -25.14
C ASP A 214 -5.92 -1.30 -25.54
N THR A 215 -6.55 -2.18 -26.31
CA THR A 215 -5.94 -3.42 -26.82
C THR A 215 -4.82 -3.20 -27.83
N GLU A 216 -4.76 -2.02 -28.44
CA GLU A 216 -3.72 -1.61 -29.40
C GLU A 216 -2.54 -0.94 -28.71
N GLY A 217 -2.68 -0.64 -27.41
CA GLY A 217 -1.65 -0.01 -26.60
C GLY A 217 -1.75 1.53 -26.54
N ASN A 218 -2.76 2.14 -27.19
CA ASN A 218 -3.00 3.56 -27.09
C ASN A 218 -3.54 3.90 -25.69
N THR A 219 -3.17 5.07 -25.20
CA THR A 219 -3.62 5.54 -23.88
C THR A 219 -4.51 6.77 -24.05
N THR A 220 -5.70 6.71 -23.48
CA THR A 220 -6.63 7.83 -23.36
C THR A 220 -6.81 8.20 -21.89
N VAL A 221 -7.23 9.43 -21.60
CA VAL A 221 -7.52 9.87 -20.24
C VAL A 221 -9.03 10.04 -20.09
N GLU A 222 -9.62 9.27 -19.18
CA GLU A 222 -11.04 9.34 -18.83
C GLU A 222 -11.25 10.08 -17.52
N GLU A 223 -12.16 11.05 -17.52
CA GLU A 223 -12.64 11.73 -16.32
C GLU A 223 -13.83 10.97 -15.73
N LYS A 224 -13.82 10.74 -14.41
CA LYS A 224 -14.91 10.11 -13.68
C LYS A 224 -15.24 10.95 -12.43
N SER A 225 -16.53 11.12 -12.15
CA SER A 225 -17.00 11.67 -10.88
C SER A 225 -17.08 10.59 -9.82
N PHE A 226 -16.98 10.96 -8.54
CA PHE A 226 -17.12 10.04 -7.43
C PHE A 226 -17.76 10.72 -6.20
N ASP A 227 -18.37 9.92 -5.34
CA ASP A 227 -18.78 10.31 -3.99
C ASP A 227 -17.84 9.69 -2.94
N LEU A 228 -17.29 8.50 -3.23
CA LEU A 228 -16.22 7.85 -2.50
C LEU A 228 -15.13 7.40 -3.48
N LEU A 229 -13.88 7.78 -3.21
CA LEU A 229 -12.71 7.33 -3.94
C LEU A 229 -11.71 6.69 -2.96
N HIS A 230 -11.57 5.37 -3.01
CA HIS A 230 -10.54 4.65 -2.28
C HIS A 230 -9.30 4.48 -3.14
N VAL A 231 -8.21 5.13 -2.74
CA VAL A 231 -6.96 5.16 -3.52
C VAL A 231 -5.93 4.21 -2.93
N VAL A 232 -5.31 3.42 -3.79
CA VAL A 232 -4.04 2.75 -3.50
C VAL A 232 -2.98 3.37 -4.41
N PRO A 233 -1.98 4.08 -3.87
CA PRO A 233 -0.95 4.72 -4.68
C PRO A 233 0.08 3.70 -5.18
N PRO A 234 0.87 4.03 -6.19
CA PRO A 234 2.08 3.29 -6.53
C PRO A 234 3.00 3.13 -5.31
N GLN A 235 3.75 2.04 -5.30
CA GLN A 235 4.64 1.68 -4.19
C GLN A 235 6.06 1.57 -4.71
N VAL A 236 6.99 2.14 -3.97
CA VAL A 236 8.41 2.19 -4.32
C VAL A 236 9.26 1.80 -3.12
N ALA A 237 10.48 1.33 -3.33
CA ALA A 237 11.42 1.14 -2.25
C ALA A 237 11.79 2.50 -1.62
N PRO A 238 12.20 2.53 -0.32
CA PRO A 238 12.72 3.73 0.31
C PRO A 238 13.91 4.32 -0.45
N ASP A 239 14.07 5.63 -0.41
CA ASP A 239 15.06 6.33 -1.23
C ASP A 239 16.51 5.90 -0.93
N PHE A 240 16.83 5.60 0.34
CA PHE A 240 18.16 5.11 0.70
C PHE A 240 18.49 3.73 0.10
N ILE A 241 17.47 2.90 -0.25
CA ILE A 241 17.67 1.68 -1.03
C ILE A 241 17.79 2.01 -2.51
N ARG A 242 16.86 2.80 -3.06
CA ARG A 242 16.82 3.15 -4.49
C ARG A 242 18.10 3.83 -4.98
N GLN A 243 18.78 4.56 -4.11
CA GLN A 243 20.00 5.32 -4.40
C GLN A 243 21.27 4.56 -4.00
N SER A 244 21.13 3.35 -3.44
CA SER A 244 22.26 2.54 -2.96
C SER A 244 22.72 1.52 -3.99
N PRO A 245 23.92 0.94 -3.83
CA PRO A 245 24.38 -0.21 -4.63
C PRO A 245 23.55 -1.50 -4.44
N LEU A 246 22.57 -1.50 -3.53
CA LEU A 246 21.69 -2.64 -3.30
C LEU A 246 20.52 -2.69 -4.28
N ALA A 247 20.27 -1.61 -5.04
CA ALA A 247 19.10 -1.50 -5.90
C ALA A 247 19.30 -2.19 -7.25
N ASP A 248 18.28 -2.90 -7.68
CA ASP A 248 18.11 -3.31 -9.07
C ASP A 248 17.71 -2.12 -9.97
N ALA A 249 17.54 -2.38 -11.27
CA ALA A 249 17.13 -1.36 -12.25
C ALA A 249 15.75 -0.73 -11.96
N ALA A 250 14.90 -1.39 -11.16
CA ALA A 250 13.59 -0.88 -10.73
C ALA A 250 13.65 -0.16 -9.37
N GLY A 251 14.82 -0.13 -8.73
CA GLY A 251 15.06 0.53 -7.45
C GLY A 251 14.76 -0.33 -6.22
N TRP A 252 14.51 -1.64 -6.37
CA TRP A 252 14.30 -2.58 -5.28
C TRP A 252 15.61 -3.27 -4.89
N CYS A 253 15.71 -3.72 -3.63
CA CYS A 253 16.86 -4.50 -3.19
C CYS A 253 16.98 -5.78 -4.02
N GLU A 254 18.12 -5.95 -4.69
CA GLU A 254 18.36 -7.06 -5.63
C GLU A 254 18.74 -8.32 -4.88
N VAL A 255 17.85 -9.32 -4.85
CA VAL A 255 18.06 -10.55 -4.09
C VAL A 255 17.81 -11.81 -4.91
N HIS A 256 18.47 -12.89 -4.54
CA HIS A 256 18.20 -14.20 -5.09
C HIS A 256 16.85 -14.74 -4.59
N PRO A 257 15.93 -15.18 -5.47
CA PRO A 257 14.53 -15.46 -5.11
C PRO A 257 14.35 -16.61 -4.11
N ASN A 258 15.29 -17.54 -4.03
CA ASN A 258 15.17 -18.69 -3.13
C ASN A 258 15.87 -18.48 -1.77
N THR A 259 16.89 -17.63 -1.69
CA THR A 259 17.69 -17.45 -0.48
C THR A 259 17.52 -16.10 0.17
N LEU A 260 16.95 -15.12 -0.56
CA LEU A 260 16.84 -13.69 -0.21
C LEU A 260 18.21 -13.02 0.02
N GLN A 261 19.31 -13.70 -0.31
CA GLN A 261 20.67 -13.16 -0.26
C GLN A 261 20.88 -12.19 -1.43
N HIS A 262 21.48 -11.05 -1.17
CA HIS A 262 21.83 -10.08 -2.21
C HIS A 262 22.79 -10.69 -3.24
N LEU A 263 22.58 -10.40 -4.54
CA LEU A 263 23.33 -11.07 -5.60
C LEU A 263 24.83 -10.74 -5.59
N HIS A 264 25.20 -9.54 -5.13
CA HIS A 264 26.59 -9.05 -5.13
C HIS A 264 27.22 -8.99 -3.73
N TYR A 265 26.43 -8.94 -2.66
CA TYR A 265 26.89 -8.78 -1.28
C TYR A 265 26.44 -9.95 -0.42
N PRO A 266 27.29 -10.97 -0.20
CA PRO A 266 26.88 -12.26 0.38
C PRO A 266 26.49 -12.16 1.88
N HIS A 267 26.72 -11.05 2.54
CA HIS A 267 26.36 -10.81 3.94
C HIS A 267 25.10 -9.94 4.08
N ILE A 268 24.38 -9.66 2.97
CA ILE A 268 23.15 -8.87 2.93
C ILE A 268 21.98 -9.76 2.49
N PHE A 269 20.84 -9.65 3.20
CA PHE A 269 19.62 -10.43 2.98
C PHE A 269 18.39 -9.55 2.99
#